data_45d72a2cc4fcf46784214ae7064c78a3
#
_entry.id   45d72a2cc4fcf46784214ae7064c78a3
#
_cell.length_a   1.000
_cell.length_b   1.000
_cell.length_c   1.000
_cell.angle_alpha   90.00
_cell.angle_beta   90.00
_cell.angle_gamma   90.00
#
_symmetry.space_group_name_H-M   'P 1'
#
loop_
_entity.id
_entity.type
_entity.pdbx_description
1 polymer ?
#
loop_
_entity_poly.entity_id
_entity_poly.type
_entity_poly.pdbx_seq_one_letter_code
_entity_poly.pdbx_strand_id
1 'polypeptide(L)'
;MPSAITVGERIILHLVQYQKLIDNYDVPIDISQDGIAASLRISRAHAAIELKKLRSSGEVVEKLAHIKRGKTKRKVYFLSPTGEQKAVRIKQYASNEGIDIGPLIDIRRCKAQDLWQTLGDDSKRILTGACVFRKPFRRAALPTTTTSLLPVDRFGMVDIPVELRRSILKLAPSTDVKECHSLAADYWLKENDYGERLYHLVHAIRIKEAEMLIATQETSVLASMDQGLLEALLSIRSPSEHYRGKVRRAQAEACLLMGDLDNCFRVCSEMESSTDASERMIGLMIRGRGLRKIDQLKESLDSLLKAKAIGLKLDSATLECEIAHTLMMMGLNDESISVLEKLAKQERSSDPELIERIYYLLGRNYLLVKNGNEALHYLSKSLAITKEKDRKPWYQGMAEAYGLIGNPEKLREYDMKANPPKGWGVA
;
A
#
# COMPACT_ATOMS: atom_id res chain seq x y z
N MET A 1 23.59 -37.45 -19.55
CA MET A 1 23.57 -36.46 -18.47
C MET A 1 23.54 -35.10 -19.11
N PRO A 2 22.61 -34.21 -18.79
CA PRO A 2 22.65 -32.86 -19.34
C PRO A 2 23.95 -32.20 -18.91
N SER A 3 24.71 -31.69 -19.88
CA SER A 3 26.02 -31.06 -19.62
C SER A 3 25.76 -29.75 -18.83
N ALA A 4 26.27 -29.69 -17.61
CA ALA A 4 26.15 -28.51 -16.75
C ALA A 4 26.82 -27.30 -17.44
N ILE A 5 26.20 -26.12 -17.34
CA ILE A 5 26.79 -24.85 -17.80
C ILE A 5 28.15 -24.64 -17.12
N THR A 6 29.16 -24.43 -17.89
CA THR A 6 30.55 -24.25 -17.41
C THR A 6 30.71 -22.92 -16.68
N VAL A 7 31.77 -22.78 -15.86
CA VAL A 7 32.04 -21.52 -15.15
C VAL A 7 32.27 -20.35 -16.12
N GLY A 8 32.95 -20.59 -17.25
CA GLY A 8 33.12 -19.57 -18.28
C GLY A 8 31.80 -19.10 -18.89
N GLU A 9 30.87 -20.01 -19.17
CA GLU A 9 29.55 -19.70 -19.67
C GLU A 9 28.70 -18.96 -18.62
N ARG A 10 28.84 -19.30 -17.34
CA ARG A 10 28.19 -18.55 -16.24
C ARG A 10 28.71 -17.12 -16.15
N ILE A 11 30.03 -16.89 -16.38
CA ILE A 11 30.61 -15.54 -16.44
C ILE A 11 30.03 -14.77 -17.64
N ILE A 12 29.87 -15.38 -18.81
CA ILE A 12 29.25 -14.75 -19.98
C ILE A 12 27.83 -14.37 -19.71
N LEU A 13 26.99 -15.26 -19.12
CA LEU A 13 25.60 -14.98 -18.72
C LEU A 13 25.52 -13.89 -17.65
N HIS A 14 26.50 -13.79 -16.78
CA HIS A 14 26.57 -12.69 -15.81
C HIS A 14 26.89 -11.36 -16.49
N LEU A 15 27.92 -11.31 -17.34
CA LEU A 15 28.37 -10.06 -17.96
C LEU A 15 27.38 -9.48 -18.98
N VAL A 16 26.62 -10.30 -19.69
CA VAL A 16 25.64 -9.81 -20.69
C VAL A 16 24.60 -8.89 -20.07
N GLN A 17 24.32 -9.04 -18.79
CA GLN A 17 23.36 -8.21 -18.05
C GLN A 17 23.83 -6.76 -17.84
N TYR A 18 25.13 -6.53 -18.01
CA TYR A 18 25.77 -5.23 -17.77
C TYR A 18 26.20 -4.51 -19.06
N GLN A 19 25.93 -5.09 -20.22
CA GLN A 19 26.44 -4.61 -21.51
C GLN A 19 26.03 -3.15 -21.80
N LYS A 20 24.86 -2.72 -21.37
CA LYS A 20 24.37 -1.32 -21.50
C LYS A 20 25.24 -0.30 -20.73
N LEU A 21 26.11 -0.75 -19.84
CA LEU A 21 26.96 0.11 -19.01
C LEU A 21 28.38 0.26 -19.60
N ILE A 22 28.65 -0.27 -20.79
CA ILE A 22 29.99 -0.32 -21.38
C ILE A 22 30.60 1.09 -21.59
N ASP A 23 29.75 2.09 -21.84
CA ASP A 23 30.17 3.48 -22.06
C ASP A 23 29.97 4.38 -20.84
N ASN A 24 29.51 3.81 -19.70
CA ASN A 24 29.29 4.58 -18.49
C ASN A 24 30.61 4.84 -17.76
N TYR A 25 30.77 6.06 -17.22
CA TYR A 25 31.91 6.45 -16.40
C TYR A 25 31.98 5.67 -15.09
N ASP A 26 30.84 5.51 -14.42
CA ASP A 26 30.71 4.76 -13.17
C ASP A 26 29.98 3.44 -13.39
N VAL A 27 30.58 2.35 -12.98
CA VAL A 27 30.02 1.01 -13.14
C VAL A 27 29.90 0.28 -11.79
N PRO A 28 29.00 -0.71 -11.66
CA PRO A 28 28.90 -1.50 -10.45
C PRO A 28 30.13 -2.40 -10.25
N ILE A 29 30.41 -2.74 -8.98
CA ILE A 29 31.51 -3.63 -8.62
C ILE A 29 31.33 -5.05 -9.19
N ASP A 30 30.11 -5.45 -9.47
CA ASP A 30 29.70 -6.77 -9.94
C ASP A 30 30.42 -7.24 -11.22
N ILE A 31 30.91 -6.30 -12.04
CA ILE A 31 31.66 -6.59 -13.26
C ILE A 31 33.16 -6.50 -13.08
N SER A 32 33.67 -6.30 -11.87
CA SER A 32 35.05 -6.50 -11.50
C SER A 32 35.32 -7.98 -11.21
N GLN A 33 36.57 -8.39 -11.21
CA GLN A 33 36.96 -9.76 -10.89
C GLN A 33 36.40 -10.21 -9.52
N ASP A 34 36.46 -9.33 -8.51
CA ASP A 34 35.94 -9.60 -7.16
C ASP A 34 34.42 -9.71 -7.16
N GLY A 35 33.75 -8.82 -7.88
CA GLY A 35 32.30 -8.83 -8.01
C GLY A 35 31.76 -10.04 -8.75
N ILE A 36 32.39 -10.43 -9.86
CA ILE A 36 32.09 -11.67 -10.62
C ILE A 36 32.24 -12.89 -9.72
N ALA A 37 33.38 -13.00 -8.99
CA ALA A 37 33.62 -14.11 -8.08
C ALA A 37 32.51 -14.20 -6.99
N ALA A 38 32.18 -13.08 -6.38
CA ALA A 38 31.09 -13.00 -5.37
C ALA A 38 29.73 -13.37 -5.94
N SER A 39 29.35 -12.79 -7.10
CA SER A 39 28.04 -13.01 -7.74
C SER A 39 27.84 -14.48 -8.17
N LEU A 40 28.89 -15.11 -8.66
CA LEU A 40 28.80 -16.50 -9.12
C LEU A 40 29.17 -17.53 -8.04
N ARG A 41 29.54 -17.07 -6.83
CA ARG A 41 29.94 -17.91 -5.69
C ARG A 41 31.12 -18.84 -6.06
N ILE A 42 32.13 -18.31 -6.74
CA ILE A 42 33.36 -18.99 -7.09
C ILE A 42 34.57 -18.30 -6.43
N SER A 43 35.69 -18.99 -6.34
CA SER A 43 36.90 -18.36 -5.81
C SER A 43 37.43 -17.27 -6.75
N ARG A 44 38.07 -16.25 -6.20
CA ARG A 44 38.69 -15.16 -6.96
C ARG A 44 39.73 -15.69 -7.97
N ALA A 45 40.47 -16.72 -7.57
CA ALA A 45 41.47 -17.36 -8.43
C ALA A 45 40.80 -18.04 -9.64
N HIS A 46 39.67 -18.74 -9.41
CA HIS A 46 38.91 -19.38 -10.49
C HIS A 46 38.35 -18.34 -11.47
N ALA A 47 37.73 -17.25 -10.94
CA ALA A 47 37.26 -16.14 -11.76
C ALA A 47 38.42 -15.54 -12.64
N ALA A 48 39.61 -15.34 -12.05
CA ALA A 48 40.77 -14.82 -12.78
C ALA A 48 41.21 -15.74 -13.94
N ILE A 49 41.28 -17.05 -13.72
CA ILE A 49 41.64 -18.03 -14.74
C ILE A 49 40.65 -18.02 -15.89
N GLU A 50 39.33 -18.07 -15.58
CA GLU A 50 38.30 -18.10 -16.60
C GLU A 50 38.19 -16.77 -17.37
N LEU A 51 38.32 -15.62 -16.71
CA LEU A 51 38.33 -14.30 -17.35
C LEU A 51 39.54 -14.16 -18.29
N LYS A 52 40.71 -14.72 -17.90
CA LYS A 52 41.91 -14.76 -18.78
C LYS A 52 41.65 -15.60 -20.03
N LYS A 53 41.02 -16.76 -19.91
CA LYS A 53 40.64 -17.62 -21.05
C LYS A 53 39.65 -16.89 -21.97
N LEU A 54 38.55 -16.34 -21.41
CA LEU A 54 37.54 -15.63 -22.17
C LEU A 54 38.06 -14.38 -22.89
N ARG A 55 39.06 -13.71 -22.30
CA ARG A 55 39.76 -12.60 -22.95
C ARG A 55 40.66 -13.10 -24.08
N SER A 56 41.36 -14.18 -23.88
CA SER A 56 42.24 -14.77 -24.92
C SER A 56 41.45 -15.32 -26.12
N SER A 57 40.21 -15.79 -25.89
CA SER A 57 39.30 -16.22 -26.96
C SER A 57 38.53 -15.05 -27.60
N GLY A 58 38.76 -13.82 -27.16
CA GLY A 58 38.11 -12.61 -27.71
C GLY A 58 36.66 -12.44 -27.32
N GLU A 59 36.14 -13.17 -26.32
CA GLU A 59 34.74 -13.12 -25.87
C GLU A 59 34.50 -12.04 -24.84
N VAL A 60 35.54 -11.61 -24.12
CA VAL A 60 35.49 -10.61 -23.05
C VAL A 60 36.54 -9.53 -23.28
N VAL A 61 36.17 -8.29 -23.05
CA VAL A 61 37.05 -7.11 -23.06
C VAL A 61 37.26 -6.59 -21.65
N GLU A 62 38.51 -6.20 -21.33
CA GLU A 62 38.89 -5.57 -20.07
C GLU A 62 38.94 -4.05 -20.24
N LYS A 63 38.30 -3.28 -19.35
CA LYS A 63 38.36 -1.82 -19.30
C LYS A 63 38.76 -1.36 -17.88
N LEU A 64 39.27 -0.14 -17.76
CA LEU A 64 39.44 0.56 -16.49
C LEU A 64 38.29 1.52 -16.30
N ALA A 65 37.49 1.35 -15.23
CA ALA A 65 36.35 2.23 -14.90
C ALA A 65 36.29 2.55 -13.41
N HIS A 66 35.62 3.64 -13.08
CA HIS A 66 35.27 3.96 -11.70
C HIS A 66 34.18 3.04 -11.19
N ILE A 67 34.35 2.52 -9.99
CA ILE A 67 33.31 1.73 -9.32
C ILE A 67 32.40 2.70 -8.56
N LYS A 68 31.09 2.57 -8.71
CA LYS A 68 30.10 3.36 -7.94
C LYS A 68 30.43 3.31 -6.45
N ARG A 69 30.54 4.50 -5.82
CA ARG A 69 30.94 4.68 -4.41
C ARG A 69 32.41 4.32 -4.10
N GLY A 70 33.25 4.07 -5.11
CA GLY A 70 34.69 3.82 -4.93
C GLY A 70 35.55 5.02 -5.34
N LYS A 71 36.70 5.22 -4.66
CA LYS A 71 37.63 6.31 -4.95
C LYS A 71 38.63 5.98 -6.06
N THR A 72 38.71 4.74 -6.52
CA THR A 72 39.73 4.29 -7.44
C THR A 72 39.18 3.57 -8.67
N LYS A 73 39.85 3.71 -9.81
CA LYS A 73 39.56 2.90 -10.99
C LYS A 73 39.95 1.45 -10.76
N ARG A 74 39.10 0.54 -11.24
CA ARG A 74 39.36 -0.90 -11.20
C ARG A 74 39.23 -1.52 -12.59
N LYS A 75 39.86 -2.68 -12.80
CA LYS A 75 39.59 -3.51 -13.96
C LYS A 75 38.21 -4.08 -13.91
N VAL A 76 37.46 -3.86 -14.96
CA VAL A 76 36.07 -4.32 -15.17
C VAL A 76 35.97 -5.03 -16.51
N TYR A 77 35.04 -5.93 -16.63
CA TYR A 77 34.90 -6.83 -17.77
C TYR A 77 33.53 -6.66 -18.42
N PHE A 78 33.56 -6.61 -19.75
CA PHE A 78 32.33 -6.57 -20.59
C PHE A 78 32.45 -7.62 -21.70
N LEU A 79 31.32 -8.00 -22.29
CA LEU A 79 31.36 -8.87 -23.45
C LEU A 79 31.83 -8.09 -24.69
N SER A 80 32.54 -8.79 -25.58
CA SER A 80 32.73 -8.36 -26.96
C SER A 80 31.49 -8.75 -27.80
N PRO A 81 31.36 -8.31 -29.05
CA PRO A 81 30.30 -8.79 -29.95
C PRO A 81 30.29 -10.33 -30.10
N THR A 82 31.44 -10.98 -30.07
CA THR A 82 31.57 -12.45 -30.09
C THR A 82 31.05 -13.06 -28.80
N GLY A 83 31.30 -12.42 -27.64
CA GLY A 83 30.80 -12.84 -26.34
C GLY A 83 29.29 -12.69 -26.23
N GLU A 84 28.71 -11.62 -26.80
CA GLU A 84 27.24 -11.43 -26.87
C GLU A 84 26.55 -12.52 -27.68
N GLN A 85 27.11 -12.83 -28.87
CA GLN A 85 26.60 -13.94 -29.68
C GLN A 85 26.68 -15.29 -28.95
N LYS A 86 27.76 -15.52 -28.20
CA LYS A 86 27.90 -16.72 -27.38
C LYS A 86 26.87 -16.75 -26.24
N ALA A 87 26.60 -15.61 -25.60
CA ALA A 87 25.52 -15.52 -24.57
C ALA A 87 24.17 -15.94 -25.13
N VAL A 88 23.82 -15.49 -26.35
CA VAL A 88 22.58 -15.91 -27.03
C VAL A 88 22.54 -17.42 -27.25
N ARG A 89 23.63 -18.00 -27.74
CA ARG A 89 23.71 -19.47 -27.97
C ARG A 89 23.59 -20.26 -26.67
N ILE A 90 24.21 -19.80 -25.57
CA ILE A 90 24.11 -20.45 -24.26
C ILE A 90 22.67 -20.42 -23.77
N LYS A 91 21.95 -19.29 -23.91
CA LYS A 91 20.53 -19.17 -23.54
C LYS A 91 19.66 -20.12 -24.36
N GLN A 92 19.86 -20.18 -25.68
CA GLN A 92 19.12 -21.10 -26.55
C GLN A 92 19.39 -22.57 -26.19
N TYR A 93 20.65 -22.92 -25.95
CA TYR A 93 21.05 -24.27 -25.53
C TYR A 93 20.34 -24.62 -24.18
N ALA A 94 20.46 -23.75 -23.19
CA ALA A 94 19.82 -23.95 -21.89
C ALA A 94 18.30 -24.15 -22.01
N SER A 95 17.63 -23.35 -22.86
CA SER A 95 16.20 -23.49 -23.12
C SER A 95 15.84 -24.82 -23.78
N ASN A 96 16.63 -25.27 -24.77
CA ASN A 96 16.38 -26.52 -25.48
C ASN A 96 16.61 -27.76 -24.59
N GLU A 97 17.58 -27.69 -23.71
CA GLU A 97 17.95 -28.80 -22.80
C GLU A 97 17.19 -28.72 -21.45
N GLY A 98 16.30 -27.76 -21.27
CA GLY A 98 15.57 -27.57 -20.00
C GLY A 98 16.45 -27.17 -18.81
N ILE A 99 17.62 -26.57 -19.06
CA ILE A 99 18.53 -26.13 -18.00
C ILE A 99 18.06 -24.79 -17.46
N ASP A 100 17.73 -24.73 -16.16
CA ASP A 100 17.32 -23.48 -15.50
C ASP A 100 18.54 -22.59 -15.24
N ILE A 101 18.63 -21.49 -15.99
CA ILE A 101 19.64 -20.43 -15.83
C ILE A 101 19.17 -19.26 -14.96
N GLY A 102 17.94 -19.30 -14.47
CA GLY A 102 17.35 -18.27 -13.59
C GLY A 102 18.25 -17.86 -12.42
N PRO A 103 18.88 -18.83 -11.72
CA PRO A 103 19.82 -18.55 -10.64
C PRO A 103 21.04 -17.69 -11.00
N LEU A 104 21.34 -17.56 -12.29
CA LEU A 104 22.49 -16.80 -12.81
C LEU A 104 22.11 -15.40 -13.32
N ILE A 105 20.83 -15.05 -13.25
CA ILE A 105 20.27 -13.81 -13.82
C ILE A 105 19.87 -12.84 -12.71
N ASP A 106 20.32 -11.58 -12.77
CA ASP A 106 19.76 -10.51 -11.93
C ASP A 106 18.47 -10.00 -12.57
N ILE A 107 17.34 -10.43 -12.07
CA ILE A 107 16.00 -10.08 -12.59
C ILE A 107 15.75 -8.58 -12.71
N ARG A 108 16.41 -7.74 -11.88
CA ARG A 108 16.26 -6.28 -11.89
C ARG A 108 16.86 -5.62 -13.13
N ARG A 109 17.67 -6.35 -13.91
CA ARG A 109 18.42 -5.85 -15.08
C ARG A 109 17.89 -6.37 -16.40
N CYS A 110 16.99 -7.36 -16.35
CA CYS A 110 16.43 -7.99 -17.55
C CYS A 110 15.12 -7.31 -17.97
N LYS A 111 14.83 -7.35 -19.28
CA LYS A 111 13.49 -7.12 -19.76
C LYS A 111 12.62 -8.32 -19.36
N ALA A 112 11.39 -8.08 -18.94
CA ALA A 112 10.49 -9.12 -18.48
C ALA A 112 10.28 -10.24 -19.51
N GLN A 113 10.16 -9.91 -20.78
CA GLN A 113 9.92 -10.88 -21.85
C GLN A 113 11.14 -11.78 -22.08
N ASP A 114 12.36 -11.19 -22.12
CA ASP A 114 13.59 -11.95 -22.29
C ASP A 114 13.84 -12.85 -21.07
N LEU A 115 13.55 -12.33 -19.87
CA LEU A 115 13.64 -13.07 -18.63
C LEU A 115 12.67 -14.27 -18.64
N TRP A 116 11.41 -14.03 -18.99
CA TRP A 116 10.37 -15.07 -19.01
C TRP A 116 10.70 -16.22 -19.97
N GLN A 117 11.27 -15.91 -21.13
CA GLN A 117 11.68 -16.93 -22.12
C GLN A 117 12.88 -17.77 -21.67
N THR A 118 13.74 -17.22 -20.80
CA THR A 118 14.97 -17.92 -20.37
C THR A 118 14.83 -18.70 -19.08
N LEU A 119 13.69 -18.54 -18.35
CA LEU A 119 13.43 -19.25 -17.09
C LEU A 119 12.78 -20.62 -17.35
N GLY A 120 13.20 -21.63 -16.60
CA GLY A 120 12.47 -22.89 -16.45
C GLY A 120 11.17 -22.71 -15.65
N ASP A 121 10.28 -23.70 -15.69
CA ASP A 121 8.93 -23.60 -15.15
C ASP A 121 8.92 -23.34 -13.62
N ASP A 122 9.82 -23.98 -12.86
CA ASP A 122 9.93 -23.72 -11.42
C ASP A 122 10.34 -22.28 -11.12
N SER A 123 11.29 -21.73 -11.87
CA SER A 123 11.71 -20.33 -11.72
C SER A 123 10.64 -19.35 -12.16
N LYS A 124 9.84 -19.68 -13.20
CA LYS A 124 8.68 -18.90 -13.60
C LYS A 124 7.62 -18.84 -12.49
N ARG A 125 7.31 -19.98 -11.86
CA ARG A 125 6.37 -20.05 -10.73
C ARG A 125 6.85 -19.21 -9.54
N ILE A 126 8.13 -19.32 -9.17
CA ILE A 126 8.72 -18.53 -8.07
C ILE A 126 8.68 -17.03 -8.39
N LEU A 127 9.03 -16.64 -9.62
CA LEU A 127 9.00 -15.26 -10.05
C LEU A 127 7.56 -14.72 -10.07
N THR A 128 6.59 -15.48 -10.56
CA THR A 128 5.17 -15.15 -10.50
C THR A 128 4.71 -14.98 -9.06
N GLY A 129 5.08 -15.93 -8.18
CA GLY A 129 4.80 -15.85 -6.75
C GLY A 129 5.38 -14.59 -6.09
N ALA A 130 6.61 -14.19 -6.46
CA ALA A 130 7.19 -12.95 -5.97
C ALA A 130 6.49 -11.69 -6.54
N CYS A 131 6.05 -11.75 -7.79
CA CYS A 131 5.44 -10.62 -8.48
C CYS A 131 4.00 -10.30 -8.04
N VAL A 132 3.28 -11.21 -7.38
CA VAL A 132 1.96 -10.91 -6.84
C VAL A 132 2.02 -10.01 -5.61
N PHE A 133 3.11 -10.01 -4.84
CA PHE A 133 3.25 -9.16 -3.66
C PHE A 133 3.40 -7.68 -4.04
N ARG A 134 2.56 -6.83 -3.46
CA ARG A 134 2.60 -5.37 -3.69
C ARG A 134 3.59 -4.66 -2.77
N LYS A 135 3.80 -5.20 -1.58
CA LYS A 135 4.76 -4.72 -0.57
C LYS A 135 5.97 -5.66 -0.48
N PRO A 136 7.12 -5.20 0.04
CA PRO A 136 8.21 -6.08 0.40
C PRO A 136 7.75 -7.19 1.35
N PHE A 137 8.25 -8.41 1.12
CA PHE A 137 7.84 -9.59 1.86
C PHE A 137 9.05 -10.45 2.23
N ARG A 138 8.91 -11.31 3.23
CA ARG A 138 9.99 -12.22 3.63
C ARG A 138 10.19 -13.33 2.61
N ARG A 139 11.43 -13.63 2.25
CA ARG A 139 11.76 -14.71 1.31
C ARG A 139 11.09 -16.04 1.68
N ALA A 140 10.92 -16.31 2.98
CA ALA A 140 10.27 -17.51 3.49
C ALA A 140 8.77 -17.66 3.10
N ALA A 141 8.15 -16.61 2.56
CA ALA A 141 6.79 -16.67 2.00
C ALA A 141 6.67 -17.55 0.74
N LEU A 142 7.79 -17.80 0.06
CA LEU A 142 7.85 -18.57 -1.17
C LEU A 142 8.55 -19.91 -0.96
N PRO A 143 8.24 -20.94 -1.80
CA PRO A 143 8.90 -22.23 -1.73
C PRO A 143 10.43 -22.14 -1.81
N THR A 144 11.12 -23.03 -1.13
CA THR A 144 12.57 -22.97 -0.90
C THR A 144 13.44 -23.47 -2.07
N THR A 145 12.84 -24.03 -3.10
CA THR A 145 13.54 -24.81 -4.13
C THR A 145 14.50 -24.03 -5.04
N THR A 146 14.34 -22.69 -5.18
CA THR A 146 15.25 -21.88 -6.04
C THR A 146 15.52 -20.50 -5.44
N THR A 147 16.42 -20.44 -4.48
CA THR A 147 16.66 -19.26 -3.64
C THR A 147 17.46 -18.13 -4.28
N SER A 148 18.14 -18.37 -5.40
CA SER A 148 19.10 -17.42 -5.98
C SER A 148 18.50 -16.46 -7.03
N LEU A 149 17.31 -16.75 -7.53
CA LEU A 149 16.64 -15.91 -8.55
C LEU A 149 16.20 -14.54 -8.01
N LEU A 150 15.70 -14.50 -6.78
CA LEU A 150 15.12 -13.29 -6.22
C LEU A 150 16.15 -12.44 -5.48
N PRO A 151 16.16 -11.11 -5.67
CA PRO A 151 16.99 -10.21 -4.89
C PRO A 151 16.48 -10.16 -3.45
N VAL A 152 17.32 -10.56 -2.52
CA VAL A 152 17.03 -10.52 -1.09
C VAL A 152 17.93 -9.48 -0.43
N ASP A 153 17.38 -8.61 0.37
CA ASP A 153 18.14 -7.64 1.14
C ASP A 153 18.80 -8.27 2.38
N ARG A 154 19.54 -7.46 3.14
CA ARG A 154 20.23 -7.90 4.37
C ARG A 154 19.29 -8.37 5.48
N PHE A 155 17.99 -8.06 5.39
CA PHE A 155 16.96 -8.44 6.36
C PHE A 155 16.11 -9.64 5.89
N GLY A 156 16.48 -10.25 4.76
CA GLY A 156 15.73 -11.37 4.18
C GLY A 156 14.46 -10.97 3.43
N MET A 157 14.31 -9.67 3.12
CA MET A 157 13.15 -9.14 2.40
C MET A 157 13.38 -9.18 0.89
N VAL A 158 12.32 -9.49 0.16
CA VAL A 158 12.23 -9.44 -1.30
C VAL A 158 11.38 -8.25 -1.69
N ASP A 159 11.91 -7.43 -2.60
CA ASP A 159 11.17 -6.34 -3.24
C ASP A 159 11.39 -6.40 -4.75
N ILE A 160 10.30 -6.50 -5.50
CA ILE A 160 10.32 -6.59 -6.96
C ILE A 160 9.90 -5.24 -7.54
N PRO A 161 10.67 -4.65 -8.46
CA PRO A 161 10.30 -3.40 -9.11
C PRO A 161 8.91 -3.46 -9.75
N VAL A 162 8.09 -2.41 -9.58
CA VAL A 162 6.69 -2.36 -10.02
C VAL A 162 6.53 -2.69 -11.50
N GLU A 163 7.42 -2.15 -12.36
CA GLU A 163 7.36 -2.39 -13.81
C GLU A 163 7.64 -3.84 -14.18
N LEU A 164 8.59 -4.47 -13.48
CA LEU A 164 8.87 -5.89 -13.67
C LEU A 164 7.68 -6.76 -13.21
N ARG A 165 7.09 -6.46 -12.03
CA ARG A 165 5.90 -7.14 -11.53
C ARG A 165 4.77 -7.13 -12.55
N ARG A 166 4.38 -5.92 -13.01
CA ARG A 166 3.30 -5.75 -14.00
C ARG A 166 3.55 -6.53 -15.28
N SER A 167 4.79 -6.51 -15.76
CA SER A 167 5.16 -7.18 -17.01
C SER A 167 5.16 -8.70 -16.87
N ILE A 168 5.67 -9.24 -15.77
CA ILE A 168 5.69 -10.69 -15.50
C ILE A 168 4.26 -11.22 -15.30
N LEU A 169 3.42 -10.52 -14.53
CA LEU A 169 2.03 -10.94 -14.29
C LEU A 169 1.18 -10.96 -15.58
N LYS A 170 1.54 -10.17 -16.60
CA LYS A 170 0.92 -10.26 -17.93
C LYS A 170 1.37 -11.47 -18.75
N LEU A 171 2.55 -12.01 -18.49
CA LEU A 171 3.11 -13.16 -19.19
C LEU A 171 2.76 -14.48 -18.51
N ALA A 172 2.53 -14.44 -17.20
CA ALA A 172 2.23 -15.63 -16.40
C ALA A 172 0.83 -16.18 -16.68
N PRO A 173 0.64 -17.52 -16.66
CA PRO A 173 -0.68 -18.13 -16.75
C PRO A 173 -1.61 -17.64 -15.64
N SER A 174 -2.86 -17.35 -15.99
CA SER A 174 -3.85 -16.82 -15.02
C SER A 174 -4.14 -17.77 -13.85
N THR A 175 -4.02 -19.07 -14.08
CA THR A 175 -4.15 -20.12 -13.05
C THR A 175 -3.05 -19.99 -12.01
N ASP A 176 -1.81 -19.86 -12.45
CA ASP A 176 -0.63 -19.73 -11.57
C ASP A 176 -0.69 -18.41 -10.77
N VAL A 177 -1.13 -17.33 -11.41
CA VAL A 177 -1.30 -16.02 -10.73
C VAL A 177 -2.34 -16.14 -9.62
N LYS A 178 -3.47 -16.82 -9.85
CA LYS A 178 -4.50 -17.02 -8.82
C LYS A 178 -4.00 -17.88 -7.65
N GLU A 179 -3.28 -18.96 -7.94
CA GLU A 179 -2.67 -19.81 -6.91
C GLU A 179 -1.66 -19.01 -6.08
N CYS A 180 -0.82 -18.23 -6.73
CA CYS A 180 0.14 -17.36 -6.05
C CYS A 180 -0.54 -16.31 -5.16
N HIS A 181 -1.66 -15.72 -5.62
CA HIS A 181 -2.45 -14.82 -4.78
C HIS A 181 -3.05 -15.54 -3.57
N SER A 182 -3.48 -16.80 -3.72
CA SER A 182 -3.99 -17.59 -2.60
C SER A 182 -2.93 -17.81 -1.53
N LEU A 183 -1.71 -18.18 -1.92
CA LEU A 183 -0.57 -18.34 -1.00
C LEU A 183 -0.17 -17.01 -0.32
N ALA A 184 -0.19 -15.92 -1.08
CA ALA A 184 0.09 -14.59 -0.54
C ALA A 184 -0.98 -14.13 0.47
N ALA A 185 -2.26 -14.46 0.26
CA ALA A 185 -3.33 -14.19 1.23
C ALA A 185 -3.10 -14.92 2.56
N ASP A 186 -2.62 -16.17 2.49
CA ASP A 186 -2.33 -16.96 3.69
C ASP A 186 -1.04 -16.48 4.41
N TYR A 187 -0.07 -15.95 3.66
CA TYR A 187 1.10 -15.27 4.23
C TYR A 187 0.69 -13.99 4.99
N TRP A 188 -0.10 -13.10 4.38
CA TRP A 188 -0.51 -11.85 4.99
C TRP A 188 -1.45 -12.03 6.19
N LEU A 189 -2.15 -13.17 6.28
CA LEU A 189 -2.87 -13.55 7.50
C LEU A 189 -1.91 -13.69 8.69
N LYS A 190 -0.74 -14.33 8.48
CA LYS A 190 0.27 -14.53 9.53
C LYS A 190 0.97 -13.24 9.93
N GLU A 191 1.12 -12.33 8.97
CA GLU A 191 1.72 -11.00 9.22
C GLU A 191 0.69 -9.97 9.75
N ASN A 192 -0.60 -10.34 9.90
CA ASN A 192 -1.71 -9.48 10.35
C ASN A 192 -1.92 -8.23 9.47
N ASP A 193 -1.52 -8.26 8.19
CA ASP A 193 -1.85 -7.20 7.21
C ASP A 193 -3.16 -7.54 6.50
N TYR A 194 -4.27 -7.10 7.08
CA TYR A 194 -5.60 -7.42 6.58
C TYR A 194 -5.95 -6.73 5.26
N GLY A 195 -5.34 -5.59 4.96
CA GLY A 195 -5.52 -4.93 3.67
C GLY A 195 -4.87 -5.72 2.52
N GLU A 196 -3.60 -6.11 2.68
CA GLU A 196 -2.93 -6.96 1.70
C GLU A 196 -3.62 -8.32 1.59
N ARG A 197 -4.04 -8.90 2.72
CA ARG A 197 -4.81 -10.15 2.70
C ARG A 197 -6.07 -10.03 1.86
N LEU A 198 -6.87 -8.96 2.06
CA LEU A 198 -8.09 -8.73 1.28
C LEU A 198 -7.78 -8.62 -0.22
N TYR A 199 -6.78 -7.82 -0.58
CA TYR A 199 -6.34 -7.68 -1.96
C TYR A 199 -6.07 -9.05 -2.59
N HIS A 200 -5.30 -9.89 -1.91
CA HIS A 200 -4.92 -11.20 -2.43
C HIS A 200 -6.08 -12.19 -2.45
N LEU A 201 -6.98 -12.20 -1.46
CA LEU A 201 -8.19 -13.04 -1.46
C LEU A 201 -9.08 -12.74 -2.66
N VAL A 202 -9.27 -11.47 -3.00
CA VAL A 202 -10.08 -11.06 -4.15
C VAL A 202 -9.45 -11.53 -5.46
N HIS A 203 -8.14 -11.33 -5.64
CA HIS A 203 -7.43 -11.77 -6.86
C HIS A 203 -7.29 -13.30 -6.97
N ALA A 204 -7.31 -14.01 -5.85
CA ALA A 204 -7.39 -15.48 -5.81
C ALA A 204 -8.81 -16.01 -6.03
N ILE A 205 -9.83 -15.14 -6.16
CA ILE A 205 -11.27 -15.49 -6.26
C ILE A 205 -11.76 -16.25 -5.00
N ARG A 206 -11.12 -16.04 -3.84
CA ARG A 206 -11.59 -16.55 -2.53
C ARG A 206 -12.60 -15.56 -1.92
N ILE A 207 -13.68 -15.27 -2.65
CA ILE A 207 -14.60 -14.15 -2.35
C ILE A 207 -15.29 -14.33 -0.99
N LYS A 208 -15.72 -15.54 -0.63
CA LYS A 208 -16.36 -15.79 0.68
C LYS A 208 -15.45 -15.42 1.87
N GLU A 209 -14.17 -15.72 1.75
CA GLU A 209 -13.19 -15.36 2.79
C GLU A 209 -12.91 -13.87 2.80
N ALA A 210 -12.89 -13.21 1.63
CA ALA A 210 -12.79 -11.76 1.53
C ALA A 210 -13.98 -11.07 2.22
N GLU A 211 -15.20 -11.52 1.99
CA GLU A 211 -16.42 -11.00 2.64
C GLU A 211 -16.38 -11.19 4.17
N MET A 212 -15.97 -12.37 4.63
CA MET A 212 -15.81 -12.63 6.07
C MET A 212 -14.73 -11.74 6.68
N LEU A 213 -13.62 -11.53 5.98
CA LEU A 213 -12.54 -10.65 6.43
C LEU A 213 -13.04 -9.20 6.56
N ILE A 214 -13.75 -8.67 5.55
CA ILE A 214 -14.37 -7.35 5.61
C ILE A 214 -15.30 -7.25 6.81
N ALA A 215 -16.16 -8.26 7.00
CA ALA A 215 -17.15 -8.26 8.07
C ALA A 215 -16.53 -8.27 9.49
N THR A 216 -15.30 -8.78 9.64
CA THR A 216 -14.64 -8.92 10.95
C THR A 216 -13.50 -7.94 11.19
N GLN A 217 -12.90 -7.38 10.13
CA GLN A 217 -11.70 -6.54 10.21
C GLN A 217 -11.86 -5.22 9.40
N GLU A 218 -13.09 -4.70 9.27
CA GLU A 218 -13.41 -3.52 8.47
C GLU A 218 -12.47 -2.34 8.77
N THR A 219 -12.31 -1.99 10.06
CA THR A 219 -11.46 -0.86 10.48
C THR A 219 -10.02 -1.02 10.04
N SER A 220 -9.46 -2.21 10.19
CA SER A 220 -8.06 -2.50 9.78
C SER A 220 -7.88 -2.46 8.27
N VAL A 221 -8.88 -2.92 7.52
CA VAL A 221 -8.89 -2.85 6.05
C VAL A 221 -8.96 -1.40 5.60
N LEU A 222 -9.87 -0.60 6.15
CA LEU A 222 -10.02 0.81 5.81
C LEU A 222 -8.78 1.64 6.18
N ALA A 223 -8.12 1.32 7.30
CA ALA A 223 -6.89 2.00 7.73
C ALA A 223 -5.70 1.80 6.76
N SER A 224 -5.70 0.72 5.96
CA SER A 224 -4.66 0.41 4.97
C SER A 224 -5.06 0.72 3.53
N MET A 225 -6.16 1.48 3.33
CA MET A 225 -6.74 1.72 2.01
C MET A 225 -5.77 2.43 1.07
N ASP A 226 -5.62 1.87 -0.12
CA ASP A 226 -4.95 2.47 -1.27
C ASP A 226 -5.76 2.19 -2.55
N GLN A 227 -5.35 2.77 -3.67
CA GLN A 227 -6.07 2.65 -4.93
C GLN A 227 -6.26 1.18 -5.38
N GLY A 228 -5.23 0.35 -5.27
CA GLY A 228 -5.32 -1.05 -5.69
C GLY A 228 -6.25 -1.87 -4.77
N LEU A 229 -6.25 -1.58 -3.47
CA LEU A 229 -7.16 -2.21 -2.52
C LEU A 229 -8.61 -1.75 -2.73
N LEU A 230 -8.83 -0.46 -3.05
CA LEU A 230 -10.15 0.06 -3.40
C LEU A 230 -10.71 -0.64 -4.64
N GLU A 231 -9.91 -0.77 -5.71
CA GLU A 231 -10.31 -1.47 -6.92
C GLU A 231 -10.65 -2.95 -6.65
N ALA A 232 -9.85 -3.63 -5.84
CA ALA A 232 -10.13 -4.99 -5.41
C ALA A 232 -11.44 -5.08 -4.62
N LEU A 233 -11.66 -4.20 -3.66
CA LEU A 233 -12.88 -4.16 -2.86
C LEU A 233 -14.12 -3.90 -3.72
N LEU A 234 -14.06 -2.96 -4.66
CA LEU A 234 -15.14 -2.63 -5.60
C LEU A 234 -15.42 -3.75 -6.63
N SER A 235 -14.46 -4.63 -6.88
CA SER A 235 -14.66 -5.78 -7.78
C SER A 235 -15.60 -6.84 -7.21
N ILE A 236 -15.90 -6.82 -5.90
CA ILE A 236 -16.92 -7.67 -5.26
C ILE A 236 -18.30 -7.10 -5.57
N ARG A 237 -18.80 -7.35 -6.80
CA ARG A 237 -20.06 -6.78 -7.29
C ARG A 237 -21.31 -7.39 -6.67
N SER A 238 -21.28 -8.69 -6.38
CA SER A 238 -22.42 -9.45 -5.89
C SER A 238 -22.04 -10.18 -4.60
N PRO A 239 -21.93 -9.45 -3.48
CA PRO A 239 -21.62 -10.10 -2.21
C PRO A 239 -22.76 -11.03 -1.78
N SER A 240 -22.40 -12.05 -1.00
CA SER A 240 -23.38 -13.00 -0.44
C SER A 240 -24.38 -12.27 0.45
N GLU A 241 -25.61 -12.74 0.50
CA GLU A 241 -26.70 -12.09 1.25
C GLU A 241 -26.31 -11.83 2.72
N HIS A 242 -25.65 -12.79 3.35
CA HIS A 242 -25.20 -12.71 4.74
C HIS A 242 -24.22 -11.56 5.01
N TYR A 243 -23.33 -11.23 4.06
CA TYR A 243 -22.31 -10.18 4.23
C TYR A 243 -22.58 -8.93 3.40
N ARG A 244 -23.67 -8.89 2.60
CA ARG A 244 -23.95 -7.81 1.66
C ARG A 244 -23.89 -6.44 2.29
N GLY A 245 -24.63 -6.21 3.36
CA GLY A 245 -24.66 -4.90 4.02
C GLY A 245 -23.29 -4.44 4.52
N LYS A 246 -22.49 -5.36 5.11
CA LYS A 246 -21.14 -5.05 5.59
C LYS A 246 -20.16 -4.76 4.45
N VAL A 247 -20.22 -5.54 3.37
CA VAL A 247 -19.37 -5.31 2.20
C VAL A 247 -19.71 -4.00 1.51
N ARG A 248 -21.00 -3.71 1.31
CA ARG A 248 -21.46 -2.44 0.71
C ARG A 248 -21.06 -1.24 1.57
N ARG A 249 -21.24 -1.34 2.90
CA ARG A 249 -20.76 -0.31 3.83
C ARG A 249 -19.27 -0.06 3.67
N ALA A 250 -18.45 -1.11 3.71
CA ALA A 250 -16.99 -0.98 3.54
C ALA A 250 -16.61 -0.40 2.18
N GLN A 251 -17.31 -0.76 1.09
CA GLN A 251 -17.12 -0.18 -0.23
C GLN A 251 -17.41 1.33 -0.24
N ALA A 252 -18.56 1.74 0.32
CA ALA A 252 -18.97 3.14 0.36
C ALA A 252 -18.02 3.98 1.25
N GLU A 253 -17.64 3.47 2.43
CA GLU A 253 -16.66 4.12 3.32
C GLU A 253 -15.27 4.24 2.68
N ALA A 254 -14.79 3.20 2.01
CA ALA A 254 -13.53 3.22 1.29
C ALA A 254 -13.53 4.26 0.16
N CYS A 255 -14.60 4.32 -0.63
CA CYS A 255 -14.77 5.34 -1.67
C CYS A 255 -14.77 6.75 -1.06
N LEU A 256 -15.51 6.95 0.04
CA LEU A 256 -15.57 8.23 0.73
C LEU A 256 -14.20 8.64 1.30
N LEU A 257 -13.44 7.69 1.85
CA LEU A 257 -12.09 7.91 2.36
C LEU A 257 -11.12 8.33 1.24
N MET A 258 -11.18 7.64 0.10
CA MET A 258 -10.32 7.88 -1.06
C MET A 258 -10.77 9.07 -1.93
N GLY A 259 -11.93 9.65 -1.67
CA GLY A 259 -12.49 10.76 -2.43
C GLY A 259 -13.14 10.35 -3.77
N ASP A 260 -13.36 9.05 -3.99
CA ASP A 260 -14.07 8.52 -5.16
C ASP A 260 -15.59 8.63 -4.94
N LEU A 261 -16.11 9.86 -5.09
CA LEU A 261 -17.50 10.15 -4.78
C LEU A 261 -18.48 9.53 -5.79
N ASP A 262 -18.10 9.33 -7.04
CA ASP A 262 -18.94 8.70 -8.04
C ASP A 262 -19.26 7.26 -7.65
N ASN A 263 -18.24 6.46 -7.34
CA ASN A 263 -18.44 5.11 -6.84
C ASN A 263 -19.11 5.08 -5.47
N CYS A 264 -18.79 6.04 -4.57
CA CYS A 264 -19.47 6.18 -3.28
C CYS A 264 -20.99 6.32 -3.48
N PHE A 265 -21.45 7.28 -4.29
CA PHE A 265 -22.87 7.51 -4.53
C PHE A 265 -23.55 6.36 -5.26
N ARG A 266 -22.84 5.68 -6.16
CA ARG A 266 -23.36 4.47 -6.81
C ARG A 266 -23.63 3.38 -5.78
N VAL A 267 -22.68 3.08 -4.91
CA VAL A 267 -22.84 2.05 -3.86
C VAL A 267 -23.93 2.46 -2.87
N CYS A 268 -23.99 3.75 -2.46
CA CYS A 268 -25.07 4.25 -1.61
C CYS A 268 -26.47 4.03 -2.26
N SER A 269 -26.61 4.29 -3.56
CA SER A 269 -27.88 4.06 -4.27
C SER A 269 -28.29 2.58 -4.27
N GLU A 270 -27.31 1.67 -4.40
CA GLU A 270 -27.58 0.22 -4.28
C GLU A 270 -28.02 -0.14 -2.85
N MET A 271 -27.43 0.48 -1.81
CA MET A 271 -27.83 0.27 -0.41
C MET A 271 -29.24 0.84 -0.13
N GLU A 272 -29.57 2.00 -0.67
CA GLU A 272 -30.88 2.66 -0.50
C GLU A 272 -32.02 1.86 -1.11
N SER A 273 -31.76 1.07 -2.16
CA SER A 273 -32.73 0.18 -2.79
C SER A 273 -32.87 -1.18 -2.08
N SER A 274 -32.11 -1.44 -1.01
CA SER A 274 -32.18 -2.68 -0.25
C SER A 274 -33.50 -2.86 0.49
N THR A 275 -33.91 -4.10 0.69
CA THR A 275 -35.04 -4.45 1.57
C THR A 275 -34.69 -4.30 3.05
N ASP A 276 -33.40 -4.36 3.40
CA ASP A 276 -32.90 -4.19 4.78
C ASP A 276 -32.88 -2.71 5.15
N ALA A 277 -33.67 -2.36 6.20
CA ALA A 277 -33.78 -1.00 6.72
C ALA A 277 -32.43 -0.47 7.26
N SER A 278 -31.60 -1.34 7.85
CA SER A 278 -30.28 -0.94 8.35
C SER A 278 -29.35 -0.57 7.19
N GLU A 279 -29.34 -1.37 6.13
CA GLU A 279 -28.55 -1.07 4.94
C GLU A 279 -28.96 0.25 4.29
N ARG A 280 -30.29 0.50 4.16
CA ARG A 280 -30.81 1.79 3.65
C ARG A 280 -30.37 2.98 4.49
N MET A 281 -30.48 2.86 5.82
CA MET A 281 -30.11 3.93 6.74
C MET A 281 -28.62 4.27 6.63
N ILE A 282 -27.74 3.25 6.59
CA ILE A 282 -26.29 3.42 6.46
C ILE A 282 -25.96 4.05 5.10
N GLY A 283 -26.58 3.60 4.02
CA GLY A 283 -26.39 4.16 2.67
C GLY A 283 -26.71 5.66 2.62
N LEU A 284 -27.87 6.06 3.16
CA LEU A 284 -28.26 7.46 3.27
C LEU A 284 -27.31 8.29 4.14
N MET A 285 -26.82 7.72 5.25
CA MET A 285 -25.86 8.39 6.12
C MET A 285 -24.52 8.64 5.41
N ILE A 286 -23.97 7.64 4.72
CA ILE A 286 -22.71 7.78 3.99
C ILE A 286 -22.88 8.75 2.81
N ARG A 287 -24.02 8.71 2.11
CA ARG A 287 -24.37 9.70 1.06
C ARG A 287 -24.36 11.11 1.62
N GLY A 288 -24.99 11.33 2.76
CA GLY A 288 -25.01 12.65 3.42
C GLY A 288 -23.59 13.16 3.71
N ARG A 289 -22.70 12.28 4.20
CA ARG A 289 -21.28 12.60 4.42
C ARG A 289 -20.55 12.94 3.12
N GLY A 290 -20.83 12.22 2.04
CA GLY A 290 -20.27 12.48 0.71
C GLY A 290 -20.73 13.83 0.14
N LEU A 291 -22.04 14.12 0.22
CA LEU A 291 -22.63 15.40 -0.23
C LEU A 291 -22.03 16.59 0.54
N ARG A 292 -21.81 16.45 1.85
CA ARG A 292 -21.12 17.47 2.65
C ARG A 292 -19.70 17.75 2.19
N LYS A 293 -18.95 16.73 1.72
CA LYS A 293 -17.58 16.92 1.19
C LYS A 293 -17.53 17.80 -0.08
N ILE A 294 -18.61 17.85 -0.85
CA ILE A 294 -18.75 18.70 -2.04
C ILE A 294 -19.60 19.94 -1.81
N ASP A 295 -19.78 20.31 -0.54
CA ASP A 295 -20.51 21.50 -0.09
C ASP A 295 -22.00 21.54 -0.48
N GLN A 296 -22.59 20.39 -0.82
CA GLN A 296 -24.04 20.24 -1.04
C GLN A 296 -24.75 20.01 0.31
N LEU A 297 -24.76 21.06 1.15
CA LEU A 297 -25.17 20.95 2.55
C LEU A 297 -26.66 20.69 2.74
N LYS A 298 -27.52 21.25 1.88
CA LYS A 298 -28.97 21.03 1.94
C LYS A 298 -29.35 19.61 1.60
N GLU A 299 -28.77 19.07 0.53
CA GLU A 299 -28.93 17.69 0.07
C GLU A 299 -28.35 16.71 1.08
N SER A 300 -27.22 17.07 1.70
CA SER A 300 -26.61 16.31 2.80
C SER A 300 -27.59 16.19 3.98
N LEU A 301 -28.16 17.31 4.43
CA LEU A 301 -29.11 17.32 5.54
C LEU A 301 -30.37 16.52 5.20
N ASP A 302 -30.93 16.67 3.98
CA ASP A 302 -32.11 15.90 3.53
C ASP A 302 -31.83 14.39 3.56
N SER A 303 -30.66 13.96 3.06
CA SER A 303 -30.26 12.56 3.09
C SER A 303 -30.16 12.01 4.53
N LEU A 304 -29.55 12.77 5.43
CA LEU A 304 -29.43 12.39 6.85
C LEU A 304 -30.77 12.35 7.57
N LEU A 305 -31.68 13.28 7.27
CA LEU A 305 -33.06 13.29 7.83
C LEU A 305 -33.86 12.10 7.32
N LYS A 306 -33.73 11.71 6.04
CA LYS A 306 -34.31 10.47 5.51
C LYS A 306 -33.78 9.24 6.24
N ALA A 307 -32.46 9.20 6.52
CA ALA A 307 -31.87 8.13 7.34
C ALA A 307 -32.49 8.08 8.74
N LYS A 308 -32.68 9.24 9.38
CA LYS A 308 -33.30 9.34 10.70
C LYS A 308 -34.79 8.90 10.70
N ALA A 309 -35.50 9.17 9.62
CA ALA A 309 -36.90 8.78 9.46
C ALA A 309 -37.11 7.26 9.39
N ILE A 310 -36.06 6.45 9.09
CA ILE A 310 -36.15 5.00 9.14
C ILE A 310 -36.36 4.50 10.58
N GLY A 311 -35.92 5.28 11.58
CA GLY A 311 -36.30 5.06 12.98
C GLY A 311 -35.58 3.93 13.71
N LEU A 312 -34.45 3.43 13.17
CA LEU A 312 -33.63 2.43 13.83
C LEU A 312 -32.82 3.06 14.97
N LYS A 313 -32.69 2.33 16.09
CA LYS A 313 -31.84 2.77 17.20
C LYS A 313 -30.36 2.51 16.94
N LEU A 314 -30.04 1.57 16.03
CA LEU A 314 -28.67 1.26 15.62
C LEU A 314 -28.06 2.53 14.99
N ASP A 315 -26.85 2.88 15.38
CA ASP A 315 -26.10 4.06 14.89
C ASP A 315 -26.82 5.42 15.03
N SER A 316 -27.88 5.49 15.87
CA SER A 316 -28.68 6.72 16.04
C SER A 316 -27.84 7.91 16.53
N ALA A 317 -26.91 7.67 17.45
CA ALA A 317 -26.05 8.73 17.99
C ALA A 317 -25.03 9.20 16.93
N THR A 318 -24.47 8.27 16.14
CA THR A 318 -23.59 8.60 15.00
C THR A 318 -24.34 9.44 13.96
N LEU A 319 -25.56 9.05 13.62
CA LEU A 319 -26.42 9.77 12.66
C LEU A 319 -26.74 11.18 13.16
N GLU A 320 -27.13 11.34 14.43
CA GLU A 320 -27.41 12.66 15.02
C GLU A 320 -26.15 13.54 15.06
N CYS A 321 -24.97 12.94 15.32
CA CYS A 321 -23.69 13.64 15.23
C CYS A 321 -23.39 14.12 13.79
N GLU A 322 -23.71 13.31 12.76
CA GLU A 322 -23.58 13.71 11.35
C GLU A 322 -24.54 14.85 10.97
N ILE A 323 -25.78 14.80 11.45
CA ILE A 323 -26.78 15.89 11.28
C ILE A 323 -26.24 17.19 11.90
N ALA A 324 -25.81 17.13 13.15
CA ALA A 324 -25.24 18.29 13.84
C ALA A 324 -24.01 18.87 13.12
N HIS A 325 -23.13 18.02 12.60
CA HIS A 325 -21.99 18.49 11.81
C HIS A 325 -22.44 19.20 10.52
N THR A 326 -23.47 18.71 9.84
CA THR A 326 -24.01 19.38 8.65
C THR A 326 -24.67 20.71 9.00
N LEU A 327 -25.45 20.77 10.10
CA LEU A 327 -26.04 22.01 10.61
C LEU A 327 -24.96 23.07 10.93
N MET A 328 -23.88 22.66 11.60
CA MET A 328 -22.74 23.55 11.87
C MET A 328 -22.17 24.14 10.58
N MET A 329 -21.93 23.30 9.54
CA MET A 329 -21.42 23.79 8.27
C MET A 329 -22.38 24.71 7.52
N MET A 330 -23.69 24.57 7.75
CA MET A 330 -24.73 25.50 7.25
C MET A 330 -24.84 26.83 8.06
N GLY A 331 -24.05 26.97 9.13
CA GLY A 331 -24.10 28.11 10.02
C GLY A 331 -25.27 28.08 11.05
N LEU A 332 -26.03 26.97 11.13
CA LEU A 332 -27.09 26.73 12.08
C LEU A 332 -26.51 26.21 13.42
N ASN A 333 -25.68 27.04 14.04
CA ASN A 333 -24.84 26.63 15.16
C ASN A 333 -25.69 26.34 16.43
N ASP A 334 -26.73 27.08 16.70
CA ASP A 334 -27.57 26.87 17.89
C ASP A 334 -28.29 25.51 17.84
N GLU A 335 -28.84 25.15 16.69
CA GLU A 335 -29.46 23.86 16.46
C GLU A 335 -28.43 22.72 16.57
N SER A 336 -27.25 22.91 15.99
CA SER A 336 -26.14 21.96 16.08
C SER A 336 -25.71 21.73 17.54
N ILE A 337 -25.53 22.81 18.32
CA ILE A 337 -25.18 22.76 19.75
C ILE A 337 -26.26 21.99 20.53
N SER A 338 -27.52 22.31 20.29
CA SER A 338 -28.65 21.66 20.99
C SER A 338 -28.65 20.14 20.78
N VAL A 339 -28.44 19.69 19.55
CA VAL A 339 -28.34 18.24 19.23
C VAL A 339 -27.13 17.60 19.92
N LEU A 340 -25.95 18.23 19.83
CA LEU A 340 -24.72 17.68 20.39
C LEU A 340 -24.71 17.65 21.91
N GLU A 341 -25.27 18.70 22.59
CA GLU A 341 -25.39 18.69 24.05
C GLU A 341 -26.34 17.60 24.55
N LYS A 342 -27.45 17.37 23.84
CA LYS A 342 -28.33 16.25 24.14
C LYS A 342 -27.61 14.93 24.04
N LEU A 343 -26.85 14.72 22.97
CA LEU A 343 -25.98 13.54 22.80
C LEU A 343 -24.97 13.42 23.93
N ALA A 344 -24.23 14.48 24.25
CA ALA A 344 -23.22 14.48 25.29
C ALA A 344 -23.78 14.15 26.70
N LYS A 345 -25.07 14.52 26.96
CA LYS A 345 -25.76 14.18 28.22
C LYS A 345 -26.31 12.76 28.27
N GLN A 346 -26.69 12.21 27.11
CA GLN A 346 -27.26 10.85 27.01
C GLN A 346 -26.17 9.76 26.90
N GLU A 347 -25.03 10.13 26.39
CA GLU A 347 -23.98 9.19 26.10
C GLU A 347 -23.10 8.94 27.33
N ARG A 348 -23.46 7.89 28.05
CA ARG A 348 -22.48 7.01 28.71
C ARG A 348 -22.00 5.95 27.72
N SER A 349 -21.82 6.35 26.45
CA SER A 349 -21.45 5.46 25.34
C SER A 349 -20.12 4.79 25.62
N SER A 350 -20.04 3.55 25.22
CA SER A 350 -18.79 2.76 25.23
C SER A 350 -17.88 3.04 24.03
N ASP A 351 -18.27 3.97 23.11
CA ASP A 351 -17.47 4.34 21.93
C ASP A 351 -16.70 5.66 22.15
N PRO A 352 -15.39 5.59 22.49
CA PRO A 352 -14.58 6.77 22.73
C PRO A 352 -14.42 7.67 21.49
N GLU A 353 -14.46 7.09 20.27
CA GLU A 353 -14.27 7.86 19.04
C GLU A 353 -15.50 8.75 18.76
N LEU A 354 -16.70 8.25 19.02
CA LEU A 354 -17.91 9.04 18.90
C LEU A 354 -17.97 10.15 19.96
N ILE A 355 -17.62 9.86 21.21
CA ILE A 355 -17.58 10.85 22.30
C ILE A 355 -16.57 11.96 21.98
N GLU A 356 -15.37 11.59 21.53
CA GLU A 356 -14.32 12.51 21.13
C GLU A 356 -14.84 13.47 20.03
N ARG A 357 -15.51 12.92 19.02
CA ARG A 357 -16.09 13.68 17.92
C ARG A 357 -17.21 14.62 18.35
N ILE A 358 -18.11 14.17 19.23
CA ILE A 358 -19.17 15.02 19.80
C ILE A 358 -18.55 16.24 20.51
N TYR A 359 -17.56 16.02 21.39
CA TYR A 359 -16.88 17.11 22.09
C TYR A 359 -16.10 18.03 21.14
N TYR A 360 -15.45 17.48 20.14
CA TYR A 360 -14.77 18.29 19.12
C TYR A 360 -15.75 19.20 18.37
N LEU A 361 -16.88 18.68 17.91
CA LEU A 361 -17.90 19.45 17.20
C LEU A 361 -18.55 20.51 18.11
N LEU A 362 -18.81 20.21 19.39
CA LEU A 362 -19.25 21.21 20.37
C LEU A 362 -18.23 22.35 20.49
N GLY A 363 -16.97 22.00 20.69
CA GLY A 363 -15.92 23.00 20.76
C GLY A 363 -15.83 23.89 19.52
N ARG A 364 -15.95 23.31 18.33
CA ARG A 364 -15.96 24.03 17.06
C ARG A 364 -17.20 24.94 16.92
N ASN A 365 -18.38 24.46 17.28
CA ASN A 365 -19.59 25.28 17.28
C ASN A 365 -19.48 26.48 18.24
N TYR A 366 -18.98 26.27 19.47
CA TYR A 366 -18.75 27.35 20.42
C TYR A 366 -17.73 28.38 19.97
N LEU A 367 -16.73 28.01 19.17
CA LEU A 367 -15.84 28.95 18.49
C LEU A 367 -16.60 29.84 17.49
N LEU A 368 -17.47 29.22 16.69
CA LEU A 368 -18.28 29.94 15.68
C LEU A 368 -19.25 30.96 16.32
N VAL A 369 -19.83 30.63 17.48
CA VAL A 369 -20.70 31.57 18.24
C VAL A 369 -19.89 32.46 19.20
N LYS A 370 -18.54 32.47 19.08
CA LYS A 370 -17.61 33.32 19.85
C LYS A 370 -17.65 33.12 21.38
N ASN A 371 -18.03 31.93 21.82
CA ASN A 371 -18.00 31.55 23.24
C ASN A 371 -16.70 30.78 23.55
N GLY A 372 -15.60 31.52 23.81
CA GLY A 372 -14.28 30.93 24.02
C GLY A 372 -14.18 30.00 25.24
N ASN A 373 -14.94 30.27 26.32
CA ASN A 373 -14.86 29.45 27.53
C ASN A 373 -15.48 28.06 27.32
N GLU A 374 -16.65 27.97 26.73
CA GLU A 374 -17.27 26.69 26.39
C GLU A 374 -16.50 25.94 25.32
N ALA A 375 -15.94 26.67 24.33
CA ALA A 375 -15.05 26.10 23.33
C ALA A 375 -13.86 25.38 23.96
N LEU A 376 -13.15 26.05 24.91
CA LEU A 376 -12.03 25.44 25.63
C LEU A 376 -12.46 24.22 26.46
N HIS A 377 -13.62 24.31 27.13
CA HIS A 377 -14.13 23.20 27.91
C HIS A 377 -14.30 21.92 27.08
N TYR A 378 -14.97 22.04 25.94
CA TYR A 378 -15.27 20.86 25.11
C TYR A 378 -14.04 20.41 24.30
N LEU A 379 -13.21 21.31 23.77
CA LEU A 379 -11.97 20.95 23.09
C LEU A 379 -10.98 20.24 24.03
N SER A 380 -10.91 20.67 25.31
CA SER A 380 -10.07 19.98 26.29
C SER A 380 -10.55 18.57 26.59
N LYS A 381 -11.86 18.37 26.70
CA LYS A 381 -12.46 17.03 26.84
C LYS A 381 -12.17 16.13 25.65
N SER A 382 -12.34 16.65 24.44
CA SER A 382 -12.04 15.91 23.22
C SER A 382 -10.54 15.56 23.13
N LEU A 383 -9.66 16.53 23.39
CA LEU A 383 -8.21 16.33 23.35
C LEU A 383 -7.71 15.25 24.34
N ALA A 384 -8.38 15.09 25.48
CA ALA A 384 -8.03 14.07 26.46
C ALA A 384 -8.22 12.63 25.92
N ILE A 385 -9.09 12.45 24.93
CA ILE A 385 -9.41 11.16 24.27
C ILE A 385 -8.58 10.96 23.01
N THR A 386 -8.22 12.07 22.32
CA THR A 386 -7.55 12.08 21.02
C THR A 386 -6.13 11.50 21.08
N LYS A 387 -5.77 10.65 20.11
CA LYS A 387 -4.40 10.12 19.94
C LYS A 387 -3.41 11.24 19.63
N GLU A 388 -2.16 11.11 20.10
CA GLU A 388 -1.15 12.19 20.04
C GLU A 388 -0.89 12.71 18.61
N LYS A 389 -0.80 11.82 17.63
CA LYS A 389 -0.55 12.17 16.22
C LYS A 389 -1.64 13.03 15.57
N ASP A 390 -2.84 13.02 16.12
CA ASP A 390 -4.02 13.64 15.52
C ASP A 390 -4.40 14.99 16.18
N ARG A 391 -3.60 15.49 17.13
CA ARG A 391 -3.94 16.63 18.03
C ARG A 391 -3.85 18.01 17.39
N LYS A 392 -3.29 18.17 16.21
CA LYS A 392 -3.12 19.49 15.56
C LYS A 392 -4.42 20.31 15.44
N PRO A 393 -5.55 19.77 14.95
CA PRO A 393 -6.81 20.53 14.85
C PRO A 393 -7.32 21.05 16.21
N TRP A 394 -7.12 20.27 17.28
CA TRP A 394 -7.51 20.66 18.64
C TRP A 394 -6.66 21.82 19.14
N TYR A 395 -5.33 21.78 18.94
CA TYR A 395 -4.45 22.87 19.31
C TYR A 395 -4.79 24.17 18.57
N GLN A 396 -5.14 24.08 17.27
CA GLN A 396 -5.63 25.22 16.50
C GLN A 396 -6.91 25.82 17.10
N GLY A 397 -7.91 24.96 17.40
CA GLY A 397 -9.14 25.40 18.04
C GLY A 397 -8.93 26.01 19.42
N MET A 398 -8.03 25.43 20.22
CA MET A 398 -7.68 26.00 21.54
C MET A 398 -6.98 27.35 21.44
N ALA A 399 -6.07 27.51 20.47
CA ALA A 399 -5.46 28.82 20.21
C ALA A 399 -6.49 29.88 19.86
N GLU A 400 -7.44 29.56 18.97
CA GLU A 400 -8.55 30.43 18.59
C GLU A 400 -9.42 30.79 19.81
N ALA A 401 -9.77 29.80 20.65
CA ALA A 401 -10.55 30.03 21.87
C ALA A 401 -9.82 30.94 22.87
N TYR A 402 -8.50 30.75 23.09
CA TYR A 402 -7.71 31.66 23.94
C TYR A 402 -7.63 33.07 23.37
N GLY A 403 -7.63 33.22 22.04
CA GLY A 403 -7.76 34.52 21.39
C GLY A 403 -9.07 35.22 21.73
N LEU A 404 -10.21 34.48 21.69
CA LEU A 404 -11.53 35.01 22.02
C LEU A 404 -11.65 35.47 23.47
N ILE A 405 -11.01 34.81 24.42
CA ILE A 405 -11.02 35.20 25.84
C ILE A 405 -9.93 36.21 26.23
N GLY A 406 -9.12 36.63 25.27
CA GLY A 406 -8.09 37.64 25.48
C GLY A 406 -6.84 37.17 26.25
N ASN A 407 -6.45 35.92 26.10
CA ASN A 407 -5.23 35.35 26.70
C ASN A 407 -4.11 35.15 25.66
N PRO A 408 -3.27 36.16 25.38
CA PRO A 408 -2.29 36.10 24.30
C PRO A 408 -1.14 35.13 24.59
N GLU A 409 -0.84 34.83 25.84
CA GLU A 409 0.21 33.90 26.25
C GLU A 409 -0.19 32.47 25.86
N LYS A 410 -1.37 32.03 26.26
CA LYS A 410 -1.90 30.74 25.93
C LYS A 410 -2.17 30.57 24.44
N LEU A 411 -2.64 31.62 23.76
CA LEU A 411 -2.80 31.63 22.31
C LEU A 411 -1.47 31.26 21.63
N ARG A 412 -0.36 31.91 21.99
CA ARG A 412 0.97 31.63 21.42
C ARG A 412 1.44 30.21 21.76
N GLU A 413 1.20 29.74 22.99
CA GLU A 413 1.55 28.39 23.42
C GLU A 413 0.89 27.33 22.51
N TYR A 414 -0.43 27.45 22.31
CA TYR A 414 -1.17 26.48 21.51
C TYR A 414 -0.97 26.62 20.01
N ASP A 415 -0.71 27.81 19.50
CA ASP A 415 -0.31 28.01 18.11
C ASP A 415 1.04 27.34 17.81
N MET A 416 2.01 27.45 18.71
CA MET A 416 3.29 26.73 18.59
C MET A 416 3.12 25.20 18.65
N LYS A 417 2.19 24.69 19.47
CA LYS A 417 1.86 23.25 19.49
C LYS A 417 1.21 22.78 18.19
N ALA A 418 0.37 23.61 17.57
CA ALA A 418 -0.27 23.33 16.29
C ALA A 418 0.71 23.42 15.12
N ASN A 419 1.66 24.34 15.16
CA ASN A 419 2.62 24.64 14.11
C ASN A 419 4.06 24.71 14.67
N PRO A 420 4.66 23.57 15.06
CA PRO A 420 6.01 23.57 15.61
C PRO A 420 7.02 24.08 14.56
N PRO A 421 8.02 24.88 14.95
CA PRO A 421 9.08 25.36 14.06
C PRO A 421 9.78 24.18 13.39
N LYS A 422 10.15 24.34 12.10
CA LYS A 422 10.92 23.31 11.37
C LYS A 422 12.23 23.02 12.13
N GLY A 423 12.38 21.82 12.64
CA GLY A 423 13.56 21.37 13.39
C GLY A 423 13.28 20.87 14.82
N TRP A 424 12.08 21.07 15.34
CA TRP A 424 11.64 20.46 16.60
C TRP A 424 10.89 19.16 16.29
N GLY A 425 11.66 18.13 15.94
CA GLY A 425 11.12 16.77 15.89
C GLY A 425 10.75 16.33 17.30
N VAL A 426 9.54 15.85 17.46
CA VAL A 426 9.11 15.13 18.66
C VAL A 426 10.05 13.93 18.82
N ALA A 427 10.77 13.90 19.93
CA ALA A 427 11.60 12.78 20.35
C ALA A 427 10.72 11.57 20.73
#